data_efbc62c8901666418d803db122c73964
#
_entry.id   efbc62c8901666418d803db122c73964
#
_cell.length_a   1.000
_cell.length_b   1.000
_cell.length_c   1.000
_cell.angle_alpha   90.00
_cell.angle_beta   90.00
_cell.angle_gamma   90.00
#
_symmetry.space_group_name_H-M   'P 1'
#
loop_
_entity.id
_entity.type
_entity.pdbx_description
1 polymer ?
#
loop_
_entity_poly.entity_id
_entity_poly.type
_entity_poly.pdbx_seq_one_letter_code
_entity_poly.pdbx_strand_id
1 'polypeptide(L)'
;MLSGKLVRLIEVHQQEITDRLLRDIHRYPDLTHLRQLPEAELRERSQNLLENLGYWLVDGNEEEMARKYETLGKSRFDDGVPLHESVHALFLIKEKMIDFVGEQGFPPDVLELYAEEELERRVGRFFDLLVLRLVRGYEGAWRKVAYATA
;
A
#
# COMPACT_ATOMS: atom_id res chain seq x y z
N MET A 1 -8.08 11.18 17.49
CA MET A 1 -8.29 11.07 16.04
C MET A 1 -9.65 10.44 15.78
N LEU A 2 -10.50 11.09 14.99
CA LEU A 2 -11.85 10.59 14.69
C LEU A 2 -11.82 9.24 13.97
N SER A 3 -10.82 9.04 13.11
CA SER A 3 -10.68 7.82 12.30
C SER A 3 -10.01 6.65 13.04
N GLY A 4 -9.66 6.81 14.32
CA GLY A 4 -8.92 5.79 15.07
C GLY A 4 -9.61 4.44 15.12
N LYS A 5 -10.94 4.42 15.27
CA LYS A 5 -11.74 3.19 15.27
C LYS A 5 -11.70 2.48 13.91
N LEU A 6 -11.75 3.25 12.82
CA LEU A 6 -11.68 2.71 11.46
C LEU A 6 -10.29 2.16 11.15
N VAL A 7 -9.25 2.85 11.60
CA VAL A 7 -7.86 2.38 11.49
C VAL A 7 -7.70 1.04 12.22
N ARG A 8 -8.22 0.94 13.43
CA ARG A 8 -8.18 -0.30 14.22
C ARG A 8 -8.92 -1.43 13.52
N LEU A 9 -10.03 -1.13 12.89
CA LEU A 9 -10.81 -2.11 12.12
C LEU A 9 -9.96 -2.70 10.98
N ILE A 10 -9.23 -1.85 10.26
CA ILE A 10 -8.32 -2.27 9.20
C ILE A 10 -7.21 -3.16 9.77
N GLU A 11 -6.59 -2.75 10.86
CA GLU A 11 -5.52 -3.51 11.49
C GLU A 11 -5.98 -4.92 11.91
N VAL A 12 -7.14 -4.99 12.55
CA VAL A 12 -7.70 -6.27 13.02
C VAL A 12 -8.07 -7.20 11.86
N HIS A 13 -8.56 -6.64 10.75
CA HIS A 13 -9.00 -7.41 9.59
C HIS A 13 -8.00 -7.42 8.43
N GLN A 14 -6.74 -7.16 8.71
CA GLN A 14 -5.71 -7.06 7.68
C GLN A 14 -5.59 -8.34 6.85
N GLN A 15 -5.83 -9.50 7.43
CA GLN A 15 -5.75 -10.77 6.73
C GLN A 15 -6.80 -10.88 5.63
N GLU A 16 -8.04 -10.49 5.92
CA GLU A 16 -9.12 -10.49 4.93
C GLU A 16 -8.84 -9.48 3.81
N ILE A 17 -8.35 -8.29 4.17
CA ILE A 17 -7.99 -7.26 3.18
C ILE A 17 -6.86 -7.77 2.29
N THR A 18 -5.85 -8.39 2.87
CA THR A 18 -4.73 -8.99 2.13
C THR A 18 -5.21 -10.09 1.19
N ASP A 19 -6.14 -10.94 1.64
CA ASP A 19 -6.70 -11.99 0.78
C ASP A 19 -7.40 -11.40 -0.44
N ARG A 20 -8.14 -10.31 -0.28
CA ARG A 20 -8.79 -9.58 -1.39
C ARG A 20 -7.77 -8.99 -2.34
N LEU A 21 -6.69 -8.41 -1.80
CA LEU A 21 -5.60 -7.87 -2.59
C LEU A 21 -4.97 -8.96 -3.47
N LEU A 22 -4.63 -10.10 -2.88
CA LEU A 22 -4.00 -11.20 -3.60
C LEU A 22 -4.90 -11.75 -4.72
N ARG A 23 -6.21 -11.84 -4.46
CA ARG A 23 -7.18 -12.23 -5.49
C ARG A 23 -7.16 -11.25 -6.66
N ASP A 24 -7.12 -9.95 -6.38
CA ASP A 24 -7.09 -8.92 -7.42
C ASP A 24 -5.79 -8.97 -8.21
N ILE A 25 -4.66 -9.19 -7.56
CA ILE A 25 -3.37 -9.36 -8.25
C ILE A 25 -3.43 -10.50 -9.25
N HIS A 26 -4.08 -11.61 -8.91
CA HIS A 26 -4.25 -12.73 -9.82
C HIS A 26 -5.27 -12.44 -10.94
N ARG A 27 -6.18 -11.53 -10.71
CA ARG A 27 -7.30 -11.26 -11.62
C ARG A 27 -6.98 -10.18 -12.67
N TYR A 28 -6.15 -9.18 -12.32
CA TYR A 28 -5.85 -8.08 -13.24
C TYR A 28 -4.87 -8.51 -14.33
N PRO A 29 -5.23 -8.36 -15.63
CA PRO A 29 -4.39 -8.82 -16.73
C PRO A 29 -3.03 -8.13 -16.84
N ASP A 30 -2.92 -6.89 -16.36
CA ASP A 30 -1.69 -6.10 -16.44
C ASP A 30 -0.68 -6.40 -15.33
N LEU A 31 -1.04 -7.26 -14.36
CA LEU A 31 -0.15 -7.60 -13.24
C LEU A 31 0.58 -8.91 -13.43
N THR A 32 1.05 -9.17 -14.65
CA THR A 32 1.66 -10.46 -15.04
C THR A 32 2.95 -10.77 -14.31
N HIS A 33 3.78 -9.77 -14.08
CA HIS A 33 5.08 -9.95 -13.40
C HIS A 33 4.90 -10.01 -11.88
N LEU A 34 4.03 -9.17 -11.34
CA LEU A 34 3.78 -9.09 -9.91
C LEU A 34 3.24 -10.43 -9.37
N ARG A 35 2.32 -11.06 -10.09
CA ARG A 35 1.73 -12.34 -9.63
C ARG A 35 2.71 -13.53 -9.73
N GLN A 36 3.85 -13.37 -10.39
CA GLN A 36 4.90 -14.38 -10.43
C GLN A 36 5.80 -14.34 -9.19
N LEU A 37 5.71 -13.28 -8.39
CA LEU A 37 6.44 -13.20 -7.14
C LEU A 37 5.85 -14.17 -6.12
N PRO A 38 6.65 -14.63 -5.16
CA PRO A 38 6.14 -15.52 -4.11
C PRO A 38 4.96 -14.91 -3.39
N GLU A 39 3.86 -15.64 -3.27
CA GLU A 39 2.66 -15.17 -2.56
C GLU A 39 2.98 -14.79 -1.12
N ALA A 40 3.85 -15.56 -0.47
CA ALA A 40 4.28 -15.29 0.90
C ALA A 40 4.93 -13.92 1.05
N GLU A 41 5.72 -13.49 0.06
CA GLU A 41 6.33 -12.16 0.05
C GLU A 41 5.29 -11.05 -0.09
N LEU A 42 4.36 -11.21 -1.03
CA LEU A 42 3.29 -10.24 -1.25
C LEU A 42 2.42 -10.12 0.01
N ARG A 43 2.11 -11.24 0.64
CA ARG A 43 1.33 -11.29 1.88
C ARG A 43 2.05 -10.59 3.02
N GLU A 44 3.33 -10.85 3.20
CA GLU A 44 4.14 -10.22 4.25
C GLU A 44 4.19 -8.69 4.08
N ARG A 45 4.37 -8.22 2.84
CA ARG A 45 4.37 -6.77 2.56
C ARG A 45 3.05 -6.11 2.94
N SER A 46 1.93 -6.73 2.57
CA SER A 46 0.61 -6.23 2.93
C SER A 46 0.40 -6.23 4.44
N GLN A 47 0.74 -7.32 5.11
CA GLN A 47 0.61 -7.44 6.57
C GLN A 47 1.42 -6.37 7.30
N ASN A 48 2.67 -6.16 6.91
CA ASN A 48 3.54 -5.16 7.54
C ASN A 48 2.97 -3.74 7.40
N LEU A 49 2.28 -3.48 6.29
CA LEU A 49 1.67 -2.19 6.04
C LEU A 49 0.39 -1.99 6.85
N LEU A 50 -0.50 -3.00 6.85
CA LEU A 50 -1.84 -2.88 7.42
C LEU A 50 -1.88 -3.16 8.92
N GLU A 51 -1.04 -4.06 9.41
CA GLU A 51 -1.02 -4.50 10.81
C GLU A 51 -0.76 -3.36 11.80
N ASN A 52 0.06 -2.40 11.40
CA ASN A 52 0.43 -1.25 12.22
C ASN A 52 0.05 0.08 11.55
N LEU A 53 -1.06 0.10 10.84
CA LEU A 53 -1.48 1.28 10.08
C LEU A 53 -1.55 2.53 10.97
N GLY A 54 -2.10 2.39 12.17
CA GLY A 54 -2.20 3.51 13.11
C GLY A 54 -0.86 4.14 13.46
N TYR A 55 0.16 3.30 13.60
CA TYR A 55 1.52 3.78 13.85
C TYR A 55 2.06 4.60 12.66
N TRP A 56 1.87 4.09 11.44
CA TRP A 56 2.37 4.77 10.24
C TRP A 56 1.67 6.10 9.98
N LEU A 57 0.42 6.24 10.43
CA LEU A 57 -0.37 7.46 10.22
C LEU A 57 -0.06 8.57 11.24
N VAL A 58 0.75 8.31 12.25
CA VAL A 58 1.23 9.34 13.19
C VAL A 58 2.33 10.16 12.51
N ASP A 59 2.22 11.49 12.58
CA ASP A 59 3.17 12.41 11.97
C ASP A 59 4.62 12.08 12.38
N GLY A 60 5.47 11.89 11.40
CA GLY A 60 6.88 11.54 11.57
C GLY A 60 7.17 10.05 11.46
N ASN A 61 6.21 9.17 11.71
CA ASN A 61 6.41 7.72 11.62
C ASN A 61 6.37 7.19 10.19
N GLU A 62 5.68 7.90 9.29
CA GLU A 62 5.51 7.51 7.90
C GLU A 62 6.84 7.37 7.14
N GLU A 63 7.85 8.10 7.55
CA GLU A 63 9.18 8.05 6.90
C GLU A 63 9.82 6.68 7.00
N GLU A 64 9.61 5.98 8.10
CA GLU A 64 10.13 4.63 8.30
C GLU A 64 9.59 3.66 7.24
N MET A 65 8.28 3.70 6.98
CA MET A 65 7.66 2.86 5.95
C MET A 65 8.04 3.36 4.55
N ALA A 66 8.16 4.67 4.35
CA ALA A 66 8.58 5.26 3.09
C ALA A 66 9.96 4.77 2.66
N ARG A 67 10.92 4.66 3.58
CA ARG A 67 12.25 4.10 3.31
C ARG A 67 12.17 2.64 2.87
N LYS A 68 11.31 1.86 3.51
CA LYS A 68 11.08 0.46 3.13
C LYS A 68 10.57 0.36 1.69
N TYR A 69 9.68 1.26 1.29
CA TYR A 69 9.13 1.27 -0.06
C TYR A 69 10.14 1.78 -1.10
N GLU A 70 11.05 2.67 -0.72
CA GLU A 70 12.14 3.05 -1.61
C GLU A 70 13.06 1.84 -1.86
N THR A 71 13.41 1.11 -0.83
CA THR A 71 14.19 -0.14 -0.94
C THR A 71 13.42 -1.19 -1.76
N LEU A 72 12.11 -1.31 -1.54
CA LEU A 72 11.26 -2.20 -2.32
C LEU A 72 11.28 -1.84 -3.80
N GLY A 73 11.24 -0.55 -4.13
CA GLY A 73 11.32 -0.08 -5.51
C GLY A 73 12.59 -0.55 -6.21
N LYS A 74 13.73 -0.46 -5.53
CA LYS A 74 15.01 -0.98 -6.06
C LYS A 74 14.94 -2.48 -6.30
N SER A 75 14.38 -3.22 -5.34
CA SER A 75 14.25 -4.67 -5.42
C SER A 75 13.31 -5.09 -6.56
N ARG A 76 12.19 -4.42 -6.72
CA ARG A 76 11.24 -4.70 -7.81
C ARG A 76 11.84 -4.42 -9.18
N PHE A 77 12.63 -3.35 -9.30
CA PHE A 77 13.36 -3.07 -10.53
C PHE A 77 14.31 -4.23 -10.85
N ASP A 78 15.08 -4.69 -9.87
CA ASP A 78 16.05 -5.78 -10.05
C ASP A 78 15.34 -7.09 -10.41
N ASP A 79 14.14 -7.32 -9.89
CA ASP A 79 13.31 -8.50 -10.20
C ASP A 79 12.63 -8.40 -11.58
N GLY A 80 12.77 -7.29 -12.28
CA GLY A 80 12.17 -7.09 -13.60
C GLY A 80 10.68 -6.75 -13.55
N VAL A 81 10.15 -6.34 -12.42
CA VAL A 81 8.73 -5.93 -12.30
C VAL A 81 8.56 -4.54 -12.89
N PRO A 82 7.69 -4.35 -13.90
CA PRO A 82 7.43 -3.02 -14.45
C PRO A 82 6.92 -2.05 -13.39
N LEU A 83 7.35 -0.81 -13.47
CA LEU A 83 7.00 0.23 -12.49
C LEU A 83 5.48 0.34 -12.30
N HIS A 84 4.72 0.33 -13.40
CA HIS A 84 3.26 0.48 -13.31
C HIS A 84 2.60 -0.64 -12.51
N GLU A 85 3.14 -1.86 -12.53
CA GLU A 85 2.57 -2.97 -11.75
C GLU A 85 2.75 -2.73 -10.24
N SER A 86 3.93 -2.27 -9.83
CA SER A 86 4.21 -1.99 -8.42
C SER A 86 3.38 -0.81 -7.89
N VAL A 87 3.19 0.23 -8.70
CA VAL A 87 2.32 1.36 -8.36
C VAL A 87 0.87 0.90 -8.27
N HIS A 88 0.43 0.08 -9.22
CA HIS A 88 -0.94 -0.46 -9.23
C HIS A 88 -1.21 -1.28 -7.95
N ALA A 89 -0.23 -2.07 -7.50
CA ALA A 89 -0.37 -2.83 -6.26
C ALA A 89 -0.68 -1.92 -5.05
N LEU A 90 -0.02 -0.78 -4.96
CA LEU A 90 -0.29 0.19 -3.89
C LEU A 90 -1.70 0.79 -4.01
N PHE A 91 -2.13 1.10 -5.22
CA PHE A 91 -3.51 1.58 -5.43
C PHE A 91 -4.53 0.52 -5.03
N LEU A 92 -4.27 -0.74 -5.32
CA LEU A 92 -5.16 -1.85 -4.95
C LEU A 92 -5.25 -2.02 -3.44
N ILE A 93 -4.12 -1.96 -2.72
CA ILE A 93 -4.14 -2.04 -1.25
C ILE A 93 -5.02 -0.92 -0.68
N LYS A 94 -4.80 0.31 -1.12
CA LYS A 94 -5.59 1.46 -0.67
C LYS A 94 -7.07 1.25 -0.95
N GLU A 95 -7.40 0.83 -2.16
CA GLU A 95 -8.78 0.55 -2.56
C GLU A 95 -9.43 -0.50 -1.68
N LYS A 96 -8.73 -1.63 -1.43
CA LYS A 96 -9.28 -2.71 -0.61
C LYS A 96 -9.51 -2.29 0.85
N MET A 97 -8.64 -1.44 1.38
CA MET A 97 -8.82 -0.88 2.71
C MET A 97 -10.09 -0.01 2.80
N ILE A 98 -10.24 0.90 1.86
CA ILE A 98 -11.38 1.82 1.85
C ILE A 98 -12.68 1.07 1.58
N ASP A 99 -12.68 0.14 0.64
CA ASP A 99 -13.84 -0.70 0.35
C ASP A 99 -14.27 -1.51 1.57
N PHE A 100 -13.30 -2.08 2.28
CA PHE A 100 -13.58 -2.85 3.50
C PHE A 100 -14.29 -1.99 4.55
N VAL A 101 -13.80 -0.79 4.80
CA VAL A 101 -14.43 0.14 5.75
C VAL A 101 -15.84 0.50 5.31
N GLY A 102 -16.05 0.78 4.03
CA GLY A 102 -17.35 1.12 3.49
C GLY A 102 -18.39 -0.01 3.62
N GLU A 103 -17.94 -1.26 3.56
CA GLU A 103 -18.81 -2.44 3.67
C GLU A 103 -19.30 -2.73 5.09
N GLN A 104 -18.71 -2.11 6.11
CA GLN A 104 -19.05 -2.41 7.50
C GLN A 104 -20.44 -1.90 7.91
N GLY A 105 -21.07 -1.08 7.10
CA GLY A 105 -22.45 -0.69 7.31
C GLY A 105 -22.70 0.12 8.58
N PHE A 106 -21.75 0.95 8.99
CA PHE A 106 -21.95 1.82 10.14
C PHE A 106 -23.15 2.74 9.91
N PRO A 107 -23.98 2.98 10.94
CA PRO A 107 -25.09 3.92 10.80
C PRO A 107 -24.58 5.27 10.34
N PRO A 108 -25.18 5.90 9.31
CA PRO A 108 -24.72 7.19 8.83
C PRO A 108 -25.07 8.27 9.85
N ASP A 109 -24.10 8.65 10.67
CA ASP A 109 -24.18 9.87 11.44
C ASP A 109 -23.05 10.81 11.01
N VAL A 110 -23.11 12.06 11.46
CA VAL A 110 -22.17 13.09 11.05
C VAL A 110 -20.73 12.75 11.48
N LEU A 111 -20.57 12.15 12.66
CA LEU A 111 -19.25 11.79 13.19
C LEU A 111 -18.62 10.66 12.36
N GLU A 112 -19.42 9.68 11.95
CA GLU A 112 -18.94 8.58 11.11
C GLU A 112 -18.52 9.09 9.73
N LEU A 113 -19.28 10.03 9.14
CA LEU A 113 -18.90 10.66 7.88
C LEU A 113 -17.58 11.41 7.98
N TYR A 114 -17.38 12.19 9.05
CA TYR A 114 -16.13 12.90 9.28
C TYR A 114 -14.97 11.94 9.53
N ALA A 115 -15.21 10.84 10.23
CA ALA A 115 -14.20 9.82 10.47
C ALA A 115 -13.74 9.16 9.16
N GLU A 116 -14.67 8.85 8.27
CA GLU A 116 -14.36 8.29 6.95
C GLU A 116 -13.57 9.29 6.09
N GLU A 117 -13.96 10.56 6.07
CA GLU A 117 -13.24 11.60 5.34
C GLU A 117 -11.82 11.78 5.88
N GLU A 118 -11.66 11.80 7.20
CA GLU A 118 -10.35 11.89 7.84
C GLU A 118 -9.48 10.70 7.47
N LEU A 119 -10.05 9.48 7.51
CA LEU A 119 -9.33 8.27 7.13
C LEU A 119 -8.86 8.35 5.69
N GLU A 120 -9.74 8.66 4.76
CA GLU A 120 -9.40 8.78 3.33
C GLU A 120 -8.29 9.79 3.09
N ARG A 121 -8.36 10.94 3.73
CA ARG A 121 -7.35 11.98 3.59
C ARG A 121 -5.99 11.53 4.14
N ARG A 122 -5.98 10.93 5.33
CA ARG A 122 -4.73 10.49 5.98
C ARG A 122 -4.10 9.31 5.25
N VAL A 123 -4.91 8.33 4.89
CA VAL A 123 -4.46 7.18 4.10
C VAL A 123 -3.98 7.65 2.73
N GLY A 124 -4.71 8.56 2.09
CA GLY A 124 -4.32 9.12 0.81
C GLY A 124 -2.93 9.75 0.84
N ARG A 125 -2.66 10.61 1.82
CA ARG A 125 -1.34 11.25 1.98
C ARG A 125 -0.25 10.23 2.22
N PHE A 126 -0.52 9.25 3.06
CA PHE A 126 0.45 8.19 3.37
C PHE A 126 0.78 7.39 2.10
N PHE A 127 -0.22 6.96 1.35
CA PHE A 127 0.00 6.20 0.12
C PHE A 127 0.67 7.05 -0.98
N ASP A 128 0.36 8.33 -1.08
CA ASP A 128 1.07 9.23 -1.99
C ASP A 128 2.57 9.24 -1.70
N LEU A 129 2.93 9.29 -0.43
CA LEU A 129 4.33 9.22 -0.01
C LEU A 129 4.97 7.88 -0.39
N LEU A 130 4.27 6.76 -0.17
CA LEU A 130 4.77 5.44 -0.52
C LEU A 130 5.00 5.30 -2.03
N VAL A 131 4.07 5.80 -2.84
CA VAL A 131 4.20 5.80 -4.30
C VAL A 131 5.42 6.61 -4.72
N LEU A 132 5.57 7.82 -4.19
CA LEU A 132 6.71 8.68 -4.49
C LEU A 132 8.04 7.99 -4.19
N ARG A 133 8.13 7.36 -3.03
CA ARG A 133 9.38 6.70 -2.60
C ARG A 133 9.63 5.41 -3.39
N LEU A 134 8.59 4.66 -3.71
CA LEU A 134 8.71 3.48 -4.59
C LEU A 134 9.29 3.89 -5.95
N VAL A 135 8.75 4.95 -6.55
CA VAL A 135 9.22 5.49 -7.84
C VAL A 135 10.69 5.91 -7.74
N ARG A 136 11.07 6.57 -6.66
CA ARG A 136 12.46 6.95 -6.41
C ARG A 136 13.38 5.74 -6.34
N GLY A 137 12.91 4.65 -5.74
CA GLY A 137 13.66 3.40 -5.70
C GLY A 137 13.93 2.85 -7.10
N TYR A 138 12.90 2.84 -7.95
CA TYR A 138 13.05 2.44 -9.35
C TYR A 138 14.01 3.35 -10.10
N GLU A 139 13.86 4.66 -9.95
CA GLU A 139 14.73 5.63 -10.61
C GLU A 139 16.19 5.46 -10.18
N GLY A 140 16.45 5.25 -8.89
CA GLY A 140 17.79 5.03 -8.37
C GLY A 140 18.44 3.77 -8.93
N ALA A 141 17.69 2.69 -9.02
CA ALA A 141 18.15 1.44 -9.60
C ALA A 141 18.41 1.58 -11.11
N TRP A 142 17.50 2.26 -11.82
CA TRP A 142 17.65 2.53 -13.24
C TRP A 142 18.90 3.37 -13.54
N ARG A 143 19.15 4.40 -12.75
CA ARG A 143 20.35 5.25 -12.90
C ARG A 143 21.63 4.45 -12.74
N LYS A 144 21.68 3.53 -11.78
CA LYS A 144 22.83 2.65 -11.58
C LYS A 144 23.15 1.84 -12.83
N VAL A 145 22.12 1.25 -13.45
CA VAL A 145 22.27 0.48 -14.67
C VAL A 145 22.71 1.39 -15.84
N ALA A 146 22.08 2.55 -15.98
CA ALA A 146 22.41 3.51 -17.04
C ALA A 146 23.86 3.98 -16.94
N TYR A 147 24.34 4.29 -15.74
CA TYR A 147 25.74 4.73 -15.55
C TYR A 147 26.75 3.57 -15.73
N ALA A 148 26.38 2.35 -15.40
CA ALA A 148 27.23 1.19 -15.58
C ALA A 148 27.42 0.83 -17.05
N THR A 149 26.44 1.16 -17.90
CA THR A 149 26.48 0.86 -19.34
C THR A 149 27.01 2.04 -20.18
N ALA A 150 27.23 3.18 -19.57
CA ALA A 150 27.80 4.36 -20.27
C ALA A 150 29.37 4.26 -20.42
#